data_262edecc55a6eb49ec4125a549c0a56c
#
_entry.id   262edecc55a6eb49ec4125a549c0a56c
#
_cell.length_a   1.000
_cell.length_b   1.000
_cell.length_c   1.000
_cell.angle_alpha   90.00
_cell.angle_beta   90.00
_cell.angle_gamma   90.00
#
_symmetry.space_group_name_H-M   'P 1'
#
loop_
_entity.id
_entity.type
_entity.pdbx_description
1 polymer ?
#
loop_
_entity_poly.entity_id
_entity_poly.type
_entity_poly.pdbx_seq_one_letter_code
_entity_poly.pdbx_strand_id
1 'polypeptide(L)' 'MAFEEIESLEEKINALISMVIQLRKEKEELIKALEEKKEENQRLKEEIERREEERRLLKEKIGNLIEKLSQI' A
#
# COMPACT_ATOMS: atom_id res chain seq x y z
N MET A 1 25.37 37.42 -26.64
CA MET A 1 25.98 36.69 -27.75
C MET A 1 25.40 35.28 -27.83
N ALA A 2 25.29 34.77 -29.04
CA ALA A 2 24.68 33.45 -29.28
C ALA A 2 25.33 32.31 -28.49
N PHE A 3 26.65 32.37 -28.28
CA PHE A 3 27.39 31.36 -27.54
C PHE A 3 26.96 31.24 -26.07
N GLU A 4 26.79 32.36 -25.40
CA GLU A 4 26.35 32.39 -24.00
C GLU A 4 24.90 31.87 -23.83
N GLU A 5 24.06 32.19 -24.81
CA GLU A 5 22.67 31.70 -24.85
C GLU A 5 22.63 30.20 -25.04
N ILE A 6 23.52 29.66 -25.89
CA ILE A 6 23.64 28.21 -26.11
C ILE A 6 24.12 27.50 -24.86
N GLU A 7 25.13 28.06 -24.15
CA GLU A 7 25.58 27.47 -22.88
C GLU A 7 24.49 27.47 -21.82
N SER A 8 23.76 28.58 -21.72
CA SER A 8 22.62 28.67 -20.79
C SER A 8 21.54 27.65 -21.11
N LEU A 9 21.27 27.45 -22.41
CA LEU A 9 20.31 26.45 -22.88
C LEU A 9 20.79 25.04 -22.55
N GLU A 10 22.06 24.75 -22.75
CA GLU A 10 22.67 23.47 -22.44
C GLU A 10 22.56 23.15 -20.94
N GLU A 11 22.83 24.12 -20.08
CA GLU A 11 22.67 23.96 -18.64
C GLU A 11 21.24 23.64 -18.25
N LYS A 12 20.26 24.30 -18.85
CA LYS A 12 18.84 24.05 -18.62
C LYS A 12 18.44 22.67 -19.10
N ILE A 13 18.94 22.22 -20.25
CA ILE A 13 18.68 20.88 -20.79
C ILE A 13 19.24 19.84 -19.82
N ASN A 14 20.47 20.02 -19.35
CA ASN A 14 21.09 19.11 -18.40
C ASN A 14 20.30 19.04 -17.08
N ALA A 15 19.83 20.18 -16.59
CA ALA A 15 18.99 20.23 -15.40
C ALA A 15 17.66 19.47 -15.61
N LEU A 16 17.03 19.63 -16.76
CA LEU A 16 15.80 18.91 -17.11
C LEU A 16 16.02 17.40 -17.20
N ILE A 17 17.13 16.99 -17.79
CA ILE A 17 17.49 15.56 -17.88
C ILE A 17 17.65 14.98 -16.50
N SER A 18 18.35 15.67 -15.59
CA SER A 18 18.50 15.25 -14.21
C SER A 18 17.16 15.13 -13.48
N MET A 19 16.26 16.08 -13.69
CA MET A 19 14.93 16.06 -13.12
C MET A 19 14.11 14.87 -13.63
N VAL A 20 14.19 14.59 -14.92
CA VAL A 20 13.48 13.45 -15.53
C VAL A 20 13.99 12.13 -14.95
N ILE A 21 15.29 11.98 -14.83
CA ILE A 21 15.91 10.79 -14.24
C ILE A 21 15.45 10.59 -12.81
N GLN A 22 15.45 11.66 -12.02
CA GLN A 22 15.02 11.61 -10.63
C GLN A 22 13.53 11.28 -10.50
N LEU A 23 12.69 11.89 -11.35
CA LEU A 23 11.25 11.62 -11.35
C LEU A 23 10.93 10.17 -11.75
N ARG A 24 11.66 9.61 -12.69
CA ARG A 24 11.51 8.20 -13.08
C ARG A 24 11.87 7.27 -11.94
N LYS A 25 12.93 7.59 -11.23
CA LYS A 25 13.37 6.81 -10.06
C LYS A 25 12.32 6.87 -8.95
N GLU A 26 11.81 8.05 -8.64
CA GLU A 26 10.76 8.24 -7.65
C GLU A 26 9.48 7.49 -8.04
N LYS A 27 9.13 7.53 -9.32
CA LYS A 27 7.98 6.80 -9.85
C LYS A 27 8.12 5.29 -9.62
N GLU A 28 9.30 4.73 -9.92
CA GLU A 28 9.54 3.30 -9.71
C GLU A 28 9.47 2.92 -8.24
N GLU A 29 10.03 3.76 -7.36
CA GLU A 29 9.98 3.55 -5.92
C GLU A 29 8.54 3.60 -5.41
N LEU A 30 7.73 4.53 -5.90
CA LEU A 30 6.32 4.65 -5.54
C LEU A 30 5.50 3.47 -6.04
N ILE A 31 5.79 2.97 -7.23
CA ILE A 31 5.12 1.77 -7.78
C ILE A 31 5.40 0.57 -6.89
N LYS A 32 6.64 0.37 -6.48
CA LYS A 32 7.02 -0.72 -5.57
C LYS A 32 6.33 -0.58 -4.22
N ALA A 33 6.34 0.63 -3.65
CA ALA A 33 5.68 0.90 -2.38
C ALA A 33 4.17 0.63 -2.47
N LEU A 34 3.55 0.99 -3.58
CA LEU A 34 2.12 0.73 -3.82
C LEU A 34 1.82 -0.76 -3.90
N GLU A 35 2.66 -1.53 -4.60
CA GLU A 35 2.53 -2.99 -4.68
C GLU A 35 2.62 -3.64 -3.30
N GLU A 36 3.60 -3.24 -2.50
CA GLU A 36 3.79 -3.74 -1.14
C GLU A 36 2.58 -3.41 -0.26
N LYS A 37 2.03 -2.20 -0.39
CA LYS A 37 0.84 -1.79 0.35
C LYS A 37 -0.42 -2.55 -0.07
N LYS A 38 -0.56 -2.86 -1.34
CA LYS A 38 -1.67 -3.68 -1.85
C LYS A 38 -1.61 -5.09 -1.27
N GLU A 39 -0.43 -5.69 -1.25
CA GLU A 39 -0.23 -7.03 -0.69
C GLU A 39 -0.51 -7.03 0.81
N GLU A 40 -0.02 -6.02 1.53
CA GLU A 40 -0.28 -5.86 2.95
C GLU A 40 -1.77 -5.68 3.24
N ASN A 41 -2.45 -4.85 2.45
CA ASN A 41 -3.89 -4.63 2.58
C ASN A 41 -4.68 -5.92 2.35
N GLN A 42 -4.30 -6.69 1.35
CA GLN A 42 -4.96 -7.97 1.07
C GLN A 42 -4.78 -8.95 2.23
N ARG A 43 -3.57 -9.04 2.75
CA ARG A 43 -3.26 -9.89 3.91
C ARG A 43 -4.04 -9.48 5.15
N LEU A 44 -4.11 -8.18 5.42
CA LEU A 44 -4.86 -7.66 6.57
C LEU A 44 -6.37 -7.90 6.42
N LYS A 45 -6.88 -7.76 5.21
CA LYS A 45 -8.29 -8.03 4.92
C LYS A 45 -8.64 -9.50 5.17
N GLU A 46 -7.80 -10.41 4.72
CA GLU A 46 -7.98 -11.85 4.97
C GLU A 46 -7.89 -12.18 6.45
N GLU A 47 -6.98 -11.53 7.17
CA GLU A 47 -6.85 -11.70 8.61
C GLU A 47 -8.10 -11.22 9.36
N ILE A 48 -8.64 -10.07 8.97
CA ILE A 48 -9.88 -9.54 9.55
C ILE A 48 -11.05 -10.49 9.31
N GLU A 49 -11.20 -10.99 8.09
CA GLU A 49 -12.25 -11.95 7.73
C GLU A 49 -12.16 -13.23 8.58
N ARG A 50 -10.94 -13.72 8.77
CA ARG A 50 -10.70 -14.91 9.61
C ARG A 50 -11.06 -14.65 11.06
N ARG A 51 -10.69 -13.51 11.62
CA ARG A 51 -11.03 -13.15 13.00
C ARG A 51 -12.52 -12.95 13.20
N GLU A 52 -13.20 -12.38 12.22
CA GLU A 52 -14.66 -12.23 12.26
C GLU A 52 -15.36 -13.60 12.26
N GLU A 53 -14.87 -14.53 11.45
CA GLU A 53 -15.39 -15.90 11.41
C GLU A 53 -15.16 -16.62 12.74
N GLU A 54 -13.96 -16.54 13.29
CA GLU A 54 -13.64 -17.12 14.60
C GLU A 54 -14.51 -16.54 15.70
N ARG A 55 -14.75 -15.24 15.67
CA ARG A 55 -15.61 -14.54 16.63
C ARG A 55 -17.06 -15.00 16.50
N ARG A 56 -17.55 -15.18 15.29
CA ARG A 56 -18.87 -15.69 15.01
C ARG A 56 -19.07 -17.09 15.58
N LEU A 57 -18.12 -17.96 15.32
CA LEU A 57 -18.14 -19.35 15.80
C LEU A 57 -18.08 -19.39 17.34
N LEU A 58 -17.27 -18.53 17.94
CA LEU A 58 -17.17 -18.45 19.40
C LEU A 58 -18.49 -18.00 20.04
N LYS A 59 -19.12 -16.97 19.48
CA LYS A 59 -20.44 -16.51 19.95
C LYS A 59 -21.49 -17.58 19.85
N GLU A 60 -21.50 -18.30 18.75
CA GLU A 60 -22.44 -19.39 18.52
C GLU A 60 -22.25 -20.52 19.55
N LYS A 61 -21.02 -20.89 19.81
CA LYS A 61 -20.68 -21.92 20.80
C LYS A 61 -21.04 -21.49 22.23
N ILE A 62 -20.75 -20.24 22.58
CA ILE A 62 -21.15 -19.68 23.90
C ILE A 62 -22.67 -19.69 24.05
N GLY A 63 -23.41 -19.30 23.00
CA GLY A 63 -24.85 -19.32 23.00
C GLY A 63 -25.40 -20.72 23.22
N ASN A 64 -24.83 -21.72 22.57
CA ASN A 64 -25.22 -23.11 22.73
C ASN A 64 -24.95 -23.64 24.14
N LEU A 65 -23.84 -23.23 24.76
CA LEU A 65 -23.49 -23.59 26.13
C LEU A 65 -24.47 -22.99 27.15
N ILE A 66 -24.83 -21.73 26.93
CA ILE A 66 -25.81 -21.04 27.78
C ILE A 66 -27.17 -21.73 27.70
N GLU A 67 -27.58 -22.08 26.48
CA GLU A 67 -28.84 -22.80 26.27
C GLU A 67 -28.86 -24.15 26.99
N LYS A 68 -27.77 -24.90 26.91
CA LYS A 68 -27.64 -26.18 27.65
C LYS A 68 -27.74 -26.00 29.16
N LEU A 69 -27.12 -24.94 29.70
CA LEU A 69 -27.20 -24.59 31.11
C LEU A 69 -28.64 -24.23 31.51
N SER A 70 -29.39 -23.59 30.63
CA SER A 70 -30.78 -23.22 30.86
C SER A 70 -31.72 -24.44 30.97
N GLN A 71 -31.32 -25.59 30.47
CA GLN A 71 -32.10 -26.84 30.51
C GLN A 71 -31.95 -27.59 31.84
N ILE A 72 -31.01 -27.17 32.65
CA ILE A 72 -30.83 -27.72 34.01
C ILE A 72 -31.73 -26.98 34.98
#